data_2591f3b6c777393933386a6af9f11ba0
#
_entry.id   2591f3b6c777393933386a6af9f11ba0
#
_cell.length_a   1.000
_cell.length_b   1.000
_cell.length_c   1.000
_cell.angle_alpha   90.00
_cell.angle_beta   90.00
_cell.angle_gamma   90.00
#
_symmetry.space_group_name_H-M   'P 1'
#
loop_
_entity.id
_entity.type
_entity.pdbx_description
1 polymer ?
#
loop_
_entity_poly.entity_id
_entity_poly.type
_entity_poly.pdbx_seq_one_letter_code
_entity_poly.pdbx_strand_id
1 'polypeptide(L)'
;MHMNNNMKKIAILGLGSILYELCNFLIQKDFEVSGTTNNFERKNELQELGVKVFTRNEITECIMNSNKIIITVPPDANGCPIIRIYFKQILNSEIKWIGYLSSTSVYGNYNGEKVNENSDLRPVNSIEIARFKSEQDIINFGIKYSVPVEVFRISGIYGKHRNVMKQIL
;
A
#
# COMPACT_ATOMS: atom_id res chain seq x y z
N MET A 1 -34.57 -1.65 -13.94
CA MET A 1 -33.80 -2.07 -12.74
C MET A 1 -32.32 -1.81 -13.04
N HIS A 2 -31.81 -0.62 -12.74
CA HIS A 2 -30.38 -0.36 -12.83
C HIS A 2 -29.72 -1.02 -11.61
N MET A 3 -29.08 -2.17 -11.83
CA MET A 3 -28.15 -2.70 -10.85
C MET A 3 -27.05 -1.65 -10.67
N ASN A 4 -27.04 -1.00 -9.51
CA ASN A 4 -25.93 -0.18 -9.05
C ASN A 4 -24.71 -1.09 -8.86
N ASN A 5 -23.98 -1.32 -9.93
CA ASN A 5 -22.77 -2.14 -9.95
C ASN A 5 -21.62 -1.32 -9.32
N ASN A 6 -21.76 -1.03 -8.02
CA ASN A 6 -20.72 -0.39 -7.24
C ASN A 6 -19.67 -1.45 -6.87
N MET A 7 -19.12 -2.10 -7.94
CA MET A 7 -18.06 -3.10 -7.75
C MET A 7 -16.93 -2.47 -6.95
N LYS A 8 -16.57 -3.15 -5.85
CA LYS A 8 -15.49 -2.73 -4.95
C LYS A 8 -14.16 -3.01 -5.64
N LYS A 9 -13.67 -2.05 -6.44
CA LYS A 9 -12.41 -2.17 -7.19
C LYS A 9 -11.25 -1.62 -6.37
N ILE A 10 -10.27 -2.45 -6.10
CA ILE A 10 -9.10 -2.05 -5.32
C ILE A 10 -7.80 -2.36 -6.06
N ALA A 11 -6.93 -1.36 -6.17
CA ALA A 11 -5.57 -1.53 -6.68
C ALA A 11 -4.57 -1.62 -5.52
N ILE A 12 -3.69 -2.60 -5.57
CA ILE A 12 -2.54 -2.72 -4.66
C ILE A 12 -1.28 -2.38 -5.43
N LEU A 13 -0.75 -1.18 -5.18
CA LEU A 13 0.44 -0.69 -5.88
C LEU A 13 1.69 -1.17 -5.17
N GLY A 14 2.29 -2.25 -5.71
CA GLY A 14 3.46 -2.93 -5.16
C GLY A 14 3.13 -4.29 -4.53
N LEU A 15 2.68 -5.25 -5.33
CA LEU A 15 2.38 -6.61 -4.88
C LEU A 15 3.67 -7.37 -4.49
N GLY A 16 4.11 -7.16 -3.26
CA GLY A 16 5.20 -7.90 -2.64
C GLY A 16 4.76 -9.26 -2.07
N SER A 17 5.73 -10.03 -1.52
CA SER A 17 5.51 -11.41 -1.05
C SER A 17 4.47 -11.59 0.06
N ILE A 18 4.13 -10.53 0.76
CA ILE A 18 3.28 -10.57 1.96
C ILE A 18 1.80 -10.37 1.60
N LEU A 19 1.51 -9.95 0.38
CA LEU A 19 0.18 -9.46 0.01
C LEU A 19 -0.74 -10.53 -0.61
N TYR A 20 -0.26 -11.77 -0.76
CA TYR A 20 -1.07 -12.87 -1.25
C TYR A 20 -2.33 -13.09 -0.38
N GLU A 21 -2.13 -13.18 0.93
CA GLU A 21 -3.24 -13.40 1.88
C GLU A 21 -4.22 -12.21 1.89
N LEU A 22 -3.72 -10.98 1.75
CA LEU A 22 -4.58 -9.81 1.63
C LEU A 22 -5.41 -9.86 0.34
N CYS A 23 -4.79 -10.22 -0.79
CA CYS A 23 -5.51 -10.38 -2.07
C CYS A 23 -6.60 -11.45 -1.95
N ASN A 24 -6.27 -12.62 -1.39
CA ASN A 24 -7.21 -13.70 -1.18
C ASN A 24 -8.38 -13.26 -0.29
N PHE A 25 -8.11 -12.60 0.82
CA PHE A 25 -9.14 -12.06 1.72
C PHE A 25 -10.05 -11.06 1.01
N LEU A 26 -9.49 -10.14 0.23
CA LEU A 26 -10.27 -9.13 -0.50
C LEU A 26 -11.17 -9.76 -1.57
N ILE A 27 -10.67 -10.75 -2.30
CA ILE A 27 -11.47 -11.50 -3.29
C ILE A 27 -12.63 -12.21 -2.60
N GLN A 28 -12.41 -12.85 -1.45
CA GLN A 28 -13.47 -13.47 -0.64
C GLN A 28 -14.50 -12.47 -0.10
N LYS A 29 -14.19 -11.16 -0.12
CA LYS A 29 -15.08 -10.05 0.25
C LYS A 29 -15.69 -9.34 -0.97
N ASP A 30 -15.70 -10.01 -2.12
CA ASP A 30 -16.25 -9.54 -3.39
C ASP A 30 -15.57 -8.25 -3.91
N PHE A 31 -14.27 -8.08 -3.63
CA PHE A 31 -13.48 -7.05 -4.30
C PHE A 31 -12.93 -7.58 -5.62
N GLU A 32 -13.00 -6.75 -6.67
CA GLU A 32 -12.18 -6.89 -7.86
C GLU A 32 -10.79 -6.35 -7.52
N VAL A 33 -9.82 -7.26 -7.36
CA VAL A 33 -8.46 -6.92 -6.93
C VAL A 33 -7.55 -6.79 -8.15
N SER A 34 -6.87 -5.67 -8.24
CA SER A 34 -5.79 -5.46 -9.20
C SER A 34 -4.51 -5.04 -8.47
N GLY A 35 -3.38 -5.06 -9.17
CA GLY A 35 -2.16 -4.54 -8.55
C GLY A 35 -0.93 -4.69 -9.44
N THR A 36 0.19 -4.14 -8.99
CA THR A 36 1.41 -4.05 -9.78
C THR A 36 2.54 -4.87 -9.18
N THR A 37 3.23 -5.66 -10.02
CA THR A 37 4.47 -6.36 -9.66
C THR A 37 5.39 -6.50 -10.87
N ASN A 38 6.71 -6.53 -10.63
CA ASN A 38 7.71 -6.87 -11.65
C ASN A 38 8.24 -8.30 -11.49
N ASN A 39 7.79 -9.03 -10.46
CA ASN A 39 8.21 -10.41 -10.24
C ASN A 39 7.32 -11.36 -11.07
N PHE A 40 7.92 -12.07 -12.01
CA PHE A 40 7.21 -12.94 -12.94
C PHE A 40 6.53 -14.13 -12.26
N GLU A 41 7.22 -14.80 -11.34
CA GLU A 41 6.68 -15.95 -10.60
C GLU A 41 5.45 -15.54 -9.80
N ARG A 42 5.55 -14.41 -9.12
CA ARG A 42 4.46 -13.83 -8.33
C ARG A 42 3.28 -13.39 -9.19
N LYS A 43 3.55 -12.92 -10.41
CA LYS A 43 2.49 -12.54 -11.36
C LYS A 43 1.59 -13.74 -11.64
N ASN A 44 2.16 -14.91 -11.94
CA ASN A 44 1.40 -16.11 -12.23
C ASN A 44 0.58 -16.57 -11.01
N GLU A 45 1.21 -16.65 -9.82
CA GLU A 45 0.55 -17.01 -8.57
C GLU A 45 -0.67 -16.12 -8.26
N LEU A 46 -0.53 -14.83 -8.45
CA LEU A 46 -1.62 -13.87 -8.19
C LEU A 46 -2.71 -13.91 -9.27
N GLN A 47 -2.35 -14.17 -10.53
CA GLN A 47 -3.32 -14.34 -11.60
C GLN A 47 -4.17 -15.60 -11.40
N GLU A 48 -3.58 -16.70 -10.93
CA GLU A 48 -4.31 -17.93 -10.55
C GLU A 48 -5.29 -17.67 -9.41
N LEU A 49 -4.96 -16.76 -8.49
CA LEU A 49 -5.86 -16.33 -7.42
C LEU A 49 -7.03 -15.45 -7.92
N GLY A 50 -6.96 -14.93 -9.15
CA GLY A 50 -7.96 -14.03 -9.72
C GLY A 50 -7.61 -12.54 -9.63
N VAL A 51 -6.36 -12.18 -9.29
CA VAL A 51 -5.90 -10.79 -9.28
C VAL A 51 -5.56 -10.33 -10.70
N LYS A 52 -6.05 -9.16 -11.12
CA LYS A 52 -5.61 -8.52 -12.37
C LYS A 52 -4.24 -7.88 -12.16
N VAL A 53 -3.19 -8.53 -12.66
CA VAL A 53 -1.81 -8.11 -12.42
C VAL A 53 -1.28 -7.28 -13.56
N PHE A 54 -0.77 -6.11 -13.22
CA PHE A 54 -0.12 -5.14 -14.08
C PHE A 54 1.40 -5.11 -13.83
N THR A 55 2.16 -4.69 -14.82
CA THR A 55 3.57 -4.33 -14.66
C THR A 55 3.71 -2.92 -14.09
N ARG A 56 4.92 -2.55 -13.69
CA ARG A 56 5.21 -1.19 -13.21
C ARG A 56 4.93 -0.12 -14.28
N ASN A 57 5.08 -0.44 -15.56
CA ASN A 57 4.83 0.50 -16.65
C ASN A 57 3.34 0.73 -16.91
N GLU A 58 2.47 -0.18 -16.44
CA GLU A 58 1.02 -0.13 -16.57
C GLU A 58 0.31 0.42 -15.33
N ILE A 59 1.06 1.04 -14.42
CA ILE A 59 0.52 1.54 -13.13
C ILE A 59 -0.62 2.56 -13.33
N THR A 60 -0.55 3.36 -14.37
CA THR A 60 -1.62 4.30 -14.74
C THR A 60 -2.92 3.58 -15.03
N GLU A 61 -2.88 2.50 -15.81
CA GLU A 61 -4.07 1.70 -16.12
C GLU A 61 -4.63 1.04 -14.86
N CYS A 62 -3.76 0.53 -13.99
CA CYS A 62 -4.17 -0.05 -12.71
C CYS A 62 -4.92 0.98 -11.83
N ILE A 63 -4.42 2.22 -11.74
CA ILE A 63 -5.07 3.33 -11.01
C ILE A 63 -6.43 3.68 -11.63
N MET A 64 -6.48 3.89 -12.95
CA MET A 64 -7.69 4.34 -13.66
C MET A 64 -8.84 3.32 -13.59
N ASN A 65 -8.53 2.04 -13.42
CA ASN A 65 -9.52 0.97 -13.32
C ASN A 65 -9.98 0.68 -11.88
N SER A 66 -9.63 1.51 -10.91
CA SER A 66 -9.89 1.27 -9.48
C SER A 66 -10.62 2.43 -8.81
N ASN A 67 -11.27 2.18 -7.69
CA ASN A 67 -11.89 3.21 -6.85
C ASN A 67 -11.28 3.27 -5.43
N LYS A 68 -10.38 2.36 -5.12
CA LYS A 68 -9.56 2.36 -3.90
C LYS A 68 -8.12 1.99 -4.26
N ILE A 69 -7.16 2.56 -3.54
CA ILE A 69 -5.74 2.24 -3.71
C ILE A 69 -5.14 1.84 -2.36
N ILE A 70 -4.34 0.78 -2.35
CA ILE A 70 -3.40 0.48 -1.26
C ILE A 70 -1.99 0.69 -1.82
N ILE A 71 -1.23 1.60 -1.23
CA ILE A 71 0.15 1.88 -1.59
C ILE A 71 1.06 1.07 -0.66
N THR A 72 1.85 0.19 -1.26
CA THR A 72 2.82 -0.66 -0.56
C THR A 72 4.24 -0.50 -1.12
N VAL A 73 4.38 0.30 -2.17
CA VAL A 73 5.67 0.64 -2.75
C VAL A 73 6.55 1.32 -1.70
N PRO A 74 7.81 0.87 -1.52
CA PRO A 74 8.73 1.53 -0.61
C PRO A 74 8.92 3.01 -0.93
N PRO A 75 9.12 3.87 0.08
CA PRO A 75 9.50 5.26 -0.14
C PRO A 75 10.88 5.37 -0.80
N ASP A 76 11.12 6.47 -1.48
CA ASP A 76 12.47 6.91 -1.83
C ASP A 76 12.91 8.12 -0.96
N ALA A 77 14.09 8.65 -1.19
CA ALA A 77 14.62 9.80 -0.42
C ALA A 77 13.71 11.04 -0.46
N ASN A 78 12.84 11.13 -1.47
CA ASN A 78 11.93 12.25 -1.69
C ASN A 78 10.48 11.96 -1.18
N GLY A 79 10.24 10.85 -0.50
CA GLY A 79 8.93 10.48 0.06
C GLY A 79 8.18 9.44 -0.78
N CYS A 80 6.88 9.61 -0.97
CA CYS A 80 6.02 8.65 -1.67
C CYS A 80 6.12 8.79 -3.20
N PRO A 81 6.76 7.85 -3.92
CA PRO A 81 6.90 7.93 -5.37
C PRO A 81 5.54 7.85 -6.09
N ILE A 82 4.57 7.13 -5.53
CA ILE A 82 3.24 7.00 -6.15
C ILE A 82 2.52 8.34 -6.17
N ILE A 83 2.44 9.02 -5.04
CA ILE A 83 1.81 10.35 -4.98
C ILE A 83 2.56 11.35 -5.85
N ARG A 84 3.90 11.37 -5.77
CA ARG A 84 4.71 12.33 -6.53
C ARG A 84 4.57 12.18 -8.05
N ILE A 85 4.55 10.95 -8.56
CA ILE A 85 4.60 10.67 -10.00
C ILE A 85 3.19 10.60 -10.60
N TYR A 86 2.24 10.00 -9.89
CA TYR A 86 0.92 9.65 -10.42
C TYR A 86 -0.23 10.49 -9.85
N PHE A 87 0.05 11.64 -9.19
CA PHE A 87 -0.98 12.47 -8.57
C PHE A 87 -2.09 12.90 -9.56
N LYS A 88 -1.73 13.23 -10.82
CA LYS A 88 -2.70 13.61 -11.84
C LYS A 88 -3.61 12.46 -12.23
N GLN A 89 -3.06 11.25 -12.36
CA GLN A 89 -3.82 10.06 -12.67
C GLN A 89 -4.79 9.72 -11.53
N ILE A 90 -4.33 9.83 -10.28
CA ILE A 90 -5.19 9.61 -9.10
C ILE A 90 -6.34 10.62 -9.07
N LEU A 91 -6.07 11.90 -9.33
CA LEU A 91 -7.12 12.94 -9.35
C LEU A 91 -8.09 12.79 -10.50
N ASN A 92 -7.64 12.29 -11.65
CA ASN A 92 -8.49 12.06 -12.84
C ASN A 92 -9.22 10.70 -12.81
N SER A 93 -9.01 9.90 -11.78
CA SER A 93 -9.64 8.59 -11.60
C SER A 93 -10.83 8.66 -10.63
N GLU A 94 -11.53 7.54 -10.47
CA GLU A 94 -12.64 7.38 -9.53
C GLU A 94 -12.18 7.00 -8.11
N ILE A 95 -10.92 7.30 -7.74
CA ILE A 95 -10.36 6.94 -6.42
C ILE A 95 -11.07 7.71 -5.31
N LYS A 96 -11.64 6.96 -4.37
CA LYS A 96 -12.41 7.44 -3.21
C LYS A 96 -11.73 7.15 -1.88
N TRP A 97 -10.61 6.44 -1.89
CA TRP A 97 -9.87 6.07 -0.68
C TRP A 97 -8.45 5.60 -1.00
N ILE A 98 -7.52 5.98 -0.16
CA ILE A 98 -6.11 5.57 -0.26
C ILE A 98 -5.64 5.03 1.09
N GLY A 99 -5.17 3.78 1.12
CA GLY A 99 -4.44 3.20 2.24
C GLY A 99 -2.93 3.20 1.97
N TYR A 100 -2.13 3.50 2.97
CA TYR A 100 -0.67 3.40 2.88
C TYR A 100 -0.12 2.43 3.91
N LEU A 101 0.61 1.41 3.45
CA LEU A 101 1.31 0.51 4.35
C LEU A 101 2.64 1.12 4.77
N SER A 102 2.63 1.79 5.91
CA SER A 102 3.81 2.34 6.57
C SER A 102 4.46 1.31 7.51
N SER A 103 5.31 1.76 8.39
CA SER A 103 6.02 0.92 9.38
C SER A 103 6.07 1.61 10.72
N THR A 104 6.04 0.83 11.80
CA THR A 104 6.31 1.31 13.17
C THR A 104 7.69 1.91 13.34
N SER A 105 8.61 1.72 12.39
CA SER A 105 9.95 2.34 12.42
C SER A 105 9.92 3.87 12.46
N VAL A 106 8.82 4.51 12.02
CA VAL A 106 8.66 5.98 12.10
C VAL A 106 8.61 6.51 13.53
N TYR A 107 8.30 5.67 14.51
CA TYR A 107 8.34 6.06 15.92
C TYR A 107 9.77 6.23 16.45
N GLY A 108 10.76 5.59 15.82
CA GLY A 108 12.14 5.58 16.31
C GLY A 108 12.30 4.79 17.60
N ASN A 109 13.23 5.22 18.46
CA ASN A 109 13.53 4.52 19.73
C ASN A 109 12.76 5.13 20.90
N TYR A 110 11.92 4.34 21.52
CA TYR A 110 11.18 4.66 22.74
C TYR A 110 11.70 3.89 23.97
N ASN A 111 12.88 3.28 23.89
CA ASN A 111 13.51 2.51 24.98
C ASN A 111 12.59 1.41 25.57
N GLY A 112 11.75 0.79 24.76
CA GLY A 112 10.80 -0.24 25.17
C GLY A 112 9.45 0.28 25.70
N GLU A 113 9.24 1.58 25.72
CA GLU A 113 7.94 2.15 26.08
C GLU A 113 6.89 1.85 25.00
N LYS A 114 5.63 1.77 25.42
CA LYS A 114 4.49 1.59 24.50
C LYS A 114 4.24 2.86 23.69
N VAL A 115 3.98 2.67 22.40
CA VAL A 115 3.56 3.73 21.49
C VAL A 115 2.18 3.44 20.93
N ASN A 116 1.47 4.49 20.51
CA ASN A 116 0.20 4.45 19.80
C ASN A 116 0.19 5.50 18.67
N GLU A 117 -0.93 5.64 17.99
CA GLU A 117 -1.08 6.53 16.83
C GLU A 117 -0.83 8.01 17.17
N ASN A 118 -1.03 8.41 18.43
CA ASN A 118 -0.83 9.79 18.93
C ASN A 118 0.58 10.04 19.46
N SER A 119 1.43 9.01 19.52
CA SER A 119 2.82 9.15 19.96
C SER A 119 3.65 9.94 18.94
N ASP A 120 4.60 10.74 19.41
CA ASP A 120 5.51 11.49 18.57
C ASP A 120 6.27 10.59 17.59
N LEU A 121 6.50 11.08 16.39
CA LEU A 121 7.34 10.37 15.41
C LEU A 121 8.77 10.88 15.53
N ARG A 122 9.71 9.95 15.70
CA ARG A 122 11.13 10.23 15.97
C ARG A 122 12.04 9.48 14.97
N PRO A 123 11.84 9.64 13.64
CA PRO A 123 12.66 8.97 12.65
C PRO A 123 14.11 9.51 12.71
N VAL A 124 15.10 8.60 12.73
CA VAL A 124 16.51 8.96 12.88
C VAL A 124 17.31 8.66 11.61
N ASN A 125 17.16 7.46 11.05
CA ASN A 125 17.91 7.05 9.88
C ASN A 125 17.20 7.42 8.57
N SER A 126 17.92 7.33 7.45
CA SER A 126 17.40 7.71 6.13
C SER A 126 16.14 6.94 5.70
N ILE A 127 16.02 5.66 6.08
CA ILE A 127 14.87 4.81 5.75
C ILE A 127 13.64 5.27 6.55
N GLU A 128 13.80 5.53 7.83
CA GLU A 128 12.72 6.02 8.70
C GLU A 128 12.25 7.39 8.27
N ILE A 129 13.19 8.31 7.95
CA ILE A 129 12.90 9.66 7.46
C ILE A 129 12.16 9.60 6.12
N ALA A 130 12.57 8.75 5.18
CA ALA A 130 11.88 8.56 3.91
C ALA A 130 10.46 8.03 4.11
N ARG A 131 10.26 7.13 5.07
CA ARG A 131 8.95 6.58 5.42
C ARG A 131 8.05 7.65 6.05
N PHE A 132 8.58 8.43 6.98
CA PHE A 132 7.86 9.57 7.57
C PHE A 132 7.44 10.59 6.50
N LYS A 133 8.36 10.97 5.58
CA LYS A 133 8.02 11.85 4.45
C LYS A 133 6.88 11.28 3.61
N SER A 134 6.88 9.98 3.33
CA SER A 134 5.80 9.34 2.59
C SER A 134 4.46 9.42 3.31
N GLU A 135 4.42 9.26 4.64
CA GLU A 135 3.20 9.47 5.40
C GLU A 135 2.69 10.91 5.23
N GLN A 136 3.59 11.90 5.34
CA GLN A 136 3.23 13.31 5.16
C GLN A 136 2.74 13.61 3.74
N ASP A 137 3.38 13.08 2.70
CA ASP A 137 2.94 13.25 1.31
C ASP A 137 1.51 12.78 1.10
N ILE A 138 1.17 11.60 1.63
CA ILE A 138 -0.13 10.96 1.47
C ILE A 138 -1.20 11.70 2.28
N ILE A 139 -0.91 12.07 3.52
CA ILE A 139 -1.81 12.85 4.38
C ILE A 139 -2.09 14.22 3.75
N ASN A 140 -1.05 14.92 3.30
CA ASN A 140 -1.18 16.23 2.66
C ASN A 140 -1.96 16.14 1.35
N PHE A 141 -1.75 15.07 0.56
CA PHE A 141 -2.55 14.81 -0.64
C PHE A 141 -4.03 14.64 -0.28
N GLY A 142 -4.33 13.80 0.72
CA GLY A 142 -5.70 13.57 1.17
C GLY A 142 -6.40 14.86 1.62
N ILE A 143 -5.73 15.67 2.43
CA ILE A 143 -6.25 16.97 2.91
C ILE A 143 -6.49 17.92 1.73
N LYS A 144 -5.48 18.08 0.86
CA LYS A 144 -5.52 19.04 -0.25
C LYS A 144 -6.61 18.74 -1.26
N TYR A 145 -6.88 17.47 -1.53
CA TYR A 145 -7.80 17.05 -2.58
C TYR A 145 -9.08 16.38 -2.06
N SER A 146 -9.29 16.42 -0.75
CA SER A 146 -10.46 15.83 -0.08
C SER A 146 -10.65 14.34 -0.40
N VAL A 147 -9.54 13.60 -0.51
CA VAL A 147 -9.54 12.14 -0.65
C VAL A 147 -9.28 11.52 0.72
N PRO A 148 -10.18 10.67 1.24
CA PRO A 148 -9.93 9.94 2.50
C PRO A 148 -8.66 9.10 2.41
N VAL A 149 -7.75 9.28 3.37
CA VAL A 149 -6.49 8.53 3.47
C VAL A 149 -6.32 7.90 4.83
N GLU A 150 -5.74 6.72 4.86
CA GLU A 150 -5.39 6.00 6.08
C GLU A 150 -3.95 5.49 6.01
N VAL A 151 -3.21 5.65 7.11
CA VAL A 151 -1.83 5.18 7.25
C VAL A 151 -1.79 4.02 8.23
N PHE A 152 -1.33 2.86 7.75
CA PHE A 152 -1.18 1.65 8.55
C PHE A 152 0.29 1.46 8.93
N ARG A 153 0.68 1.78 10.16
CA ARG A 153 2.03 1.57 10.69
C ARG A 153 2.19 0.12 11.12
N ILE A 154 2.67 -0.71 10.21
CA ILE A 154 2.80 -2.14 10.41
C ILE A 154 4.13 -2.44 11.12
N SER A 155 4.06 -3.28 12.15
CA SER A 155 5.22 -3.81 12.86
C SER A 155 5.85 -5.01 12.11
N GLY A 156 6.66 -5.82 12.77
CA GLY A 156 7.24 -7.03 12.18
C GLY A 156 6.18 -7.96 11.62
N ILE A 157 6.30 -8.31 10.33
CA ILE A 157 5.40 -9.22 9.65
C ILE A 157 5.99 -10.62 9.70
N TYR A 158 5.21 -11.58 10.19
CA TYR A 158 5.60 -12.98 10.25
C TYR A 158 4.42 -13.89 9.83
N GLY A 159 4.75 -15.08 9.33
CA GLY A 159 3.78 -16.04 8.83
C GLY A 159 4.47 -17.31 8.31
N LYS A 160 3.72 -18.18 7.63
CA LYS A 160 4.17 -19.51 7.17
C LYS A 160 5.51 -19.48 6.41
N HIS A 161 5.74 -18.45 5.59
CA HIS A 161 6.94 -18.30 4.73
C HIS A 161 7.92 -17.24 5.23
N ARG A 162 7.60 -16.55 6.34
CA ARG A 162 8.41 -15.48 6.93
C ARG A 162 8.38 -15.60 8.44
N ASN A 163 9.40 -16.19 9.01
CA ASN A 163 9.51 -16.37 10.45
C ASN A 163 10.91 -16.00 10.94
N VAL A 164 11.00 -15.66 12.22
CA VAL A 164 12.24 -15.24 12.88
C VAL A 164 13.32 -16.31 12.81
N MET A 165 12.94 -17.61 12.88
CA MET A 165 13.89 -18.72 12.83
C MET A 165 14.66 -18.77 11.51
N LYS A 166 14.04 -18.41 10.38
CA LYS A 166 14.71 -18.32 9.07
C LYS A 166 15.66 -17.13 8.93
N GLN A 167 15.62 -16.19 9.86
CA GLN A 167 16.51 -15.02 9.87
C GLN A 167 17.71 -15.22 10.82
N ILE A 168 17.64 -16.21 11.72
CA ILE A 168 18.67 -16.52 12.69
C ILE A 168 19.58 -17.67 12.22
N LEU A 169 19.08 -18.53 11.33
CA LEU A 169 19.82 -19.63 10.68
C LEU A 169 20.40 -19.20 9.33
#